data_f82b02cd0c31122e6266f3e2a9437794
#
_entry.id   f82b02cd0c31122e6266f3e2a9437794
#
_cell.length_a   1.000
_cell.length_b   1.000
_cell.length_c   1.000
_cell.angle_alpha   90.00
_cell.angle_beta   90.00
_cell.angle_gamma   90.00
#
_symmetry.space_group_name_H-M   'P 1'
#
loop_
_entity.id
_entity.type
_entity.pdbx_description
1 polymer ?
#
loop_
_entity_poly.entity_id
_entity_poly.type
_entity_poly.pdbx_seq_one_letter_code
_entity_poly.pdbx_strand_id
1 'polypeptide(L)'
;MRSKNISEVKKKIVVVDFGSQVTKLIARRIRELKIYCEVVNLKDFDKINDFSQIKGIILSGGPSTVTKKSYPKIRSDIFKKSIPILGICYGLQLITKFFGGKIKKTKKKREFGEATLIEKSNSVLFKNCYNQKRSKVWMSHQDAVFKLPKNFINIASTNNSKFTAIQHKTKKIYGIQFHPEVTHTEKGKEILNNFVSKICKIKKNWLLSLEKNRIIEDLKDKIKNKKVICALSGGVDSSVVAVLINNAIKKNL
;
A
#
# COMPACT_ATOMS: atom_id res chain seq x y z
N MET A 1 39.67 -14.38 -2.13
CA MET A 1 38.72 -13.88 -1.11
C MET A 1 37.32 -13.89 -1.73
N ARG A 2 36.47 -14.86 -1.36
CA ARG A 2 35.09 -14.93 -1.81
C ARG A 2 34.27 -13.87 -1.09
N SER A 3 33.85 -12.82 -1.82
CA SER A 3 32.88 -11.85 -1.30
C SER A 3 31.57 -12.61 -1.02
N LYS A 4 31.24 -12.70 0.26
CA LYS A 4 29.90 -13.14 0.69
C LYS A 4 28.89 -12.07 0.22
N ASN A 5 28.32 -12.25 -0.95
CA ASN A 5 27.06 -11.61 -1.32
C ASN A 5 25.93 -12.25 -0.50
N ILE A 6 25.89 -11.90 0.79
CA ILE A 6 24.68 -12.05 1.55
C ILE A 6 23.76 -10.96 1.02
N SER A 7 22.84 -11.31 0.14
CA SER A 7 21.71 -10.46 -0.19
C SER A 7 20.94 -10.26 1.11
N GLU A 8 21.24 -9.18 1.81
CA GLU A 8 20.53 -8.82 3.04
C GLU A 8 19.05 -8.69 2.67
N VAL A 9 18.25 -9.67 3.11
CA VAL A 9 16.82 -9.72 2.78
C VAL A 9 16.19 -8.46 3.36
N LYS A 10 15.87 -7.50 2.49
CA LYS A 10 15.40 -6.17 2.89
C LYS A 10 14.08 -6.27 3.63
N LYS A 11 14.00 -5.65 4.81
CA LYS A 11 12.74 -5.38 5.50
C LYS A 11 11.81 -4.61 4.56
N LYS A 12 10.56 -5.05 4.41
CA LYS A 12 9.65 -4.54 3.38
C LYS A 12 8.25 -4.22 3.90
N ILE A 13 7.58 -3.36 3.14
CA ILE A 13 6.13 -3.19 3.17
C ILE A 13 5.55 -4.06 2.05
N VAL A 14 4.52 -4.82 2.36
CA VAL A 14 3.76 -5.57 1.36
C VAL A 14 2.44 -4.84 1.08
N VAL A 15 2.21 -4.51 -0.17
CA VAL A 15 0.94 -3.95 -0.66
C VAL A 15 0.17 -5.07 -1.34
N VAL A 16 -0.93 -5.49 -0.73
CA VAL A 16 -1.80 -6.53 -1.29
C VAL A 16 -2.77 -5.89 -2.27
N ASP A 17 -2.73 -6.35 -3.53
CA ASP A 17 -3.54 -5.81 -4.62
C ASP A 17 -4.89 -6.53 -4.72
N PHE A 18 -5.97 -5.78 -4.52
CA PHE A 18 -7.36 -6.22 -4.71
C PHE A 18 -7.95 -5.75 -6.06
N GLY A 19 -7.11 -5.39 -7.03
CA GLY A 19 -7.52 -4.97 -8.37
C GLY A 19 -7.82 -3.48 -8.50
N SER A 20 -7.29 -2.64 -7.62
CA SER A 20 -7.40 -1.19 -7.77
C SER A 20 -6.47 -0.67 -8.86
N GLN A 21 -6.96 0.23 -9.69
CA GLN A 21 -6.15 0.94 -10.69
C GLN A 21 -5.01 1.77 -10.07
N VAL A 22 -5.16 2.15 -8.80
CA VAL A 22 -4.19 2.99 -8.08
C VAL A 22 -3.29 2.21 -7.12
N THR A 23 -3.33 0.85 -7.09
CA THR A 23 -2.46 0.06 -6.20
C THR A 23 -0.98 0.33 -6.45
N LYS A 24 -0.56 0.41 -7.71
CA LYS A 24 0.84 0.73 -8.06
C LYS A 24 1.26 2.12 -7.59
N LEU A 25 0.32 3.06 -7.48
CA LEU A 25 0.57 4.40 -6.96
C LEU A 25 0.88 4.39 -5.45
N ILE A 26 0.23 3.50 -4.67
CA ILE A 26 0.59 3.28 -3.27
C ILE A 26 2.07 2.89 -3.16
N ALA A 27 2.50 1.90 -3.94
CA ALA A 27 3.89 1.45 -3.95
C ALA A 27 4.86 2.56 -4.39
N ARG A 28 4.49 3.34 -5.39
CA ARG A 28 5.28 4.51 -5.83
C ARG A 28 5.47 5.50 -4.70
N ARG A 29 4.40 5.88 -3.98
CA ARG A 29 4.48 6.81 -2.84
C ARG A 29 5.37 6.30 -1.72
N ILE A 30 5.33 4.99 -1.43
CA ILE A 30 6.21 4.38 -0.42
C ILE A 30 7.68 4.42 -0.87
N ARG A 31 7.96 4.13 -2.16
CA ARG A 31 9.31 4.20 -2.72
C ARG A 31 9.85 5.63 -2.76
N GLU A 32 9.01 6.63 -3.00
CA GLU A 32 9.37 8.05 -2.88
C GLU A 32 9.80 8.42 -1.44
N LEU A 33 9.31 7.69 -0.43
CA LEU A 33 9.78 7.80 0.97
C LEU A 33 11.09 7.03 1.23
N LYS A 34 11.70 6.44 0.19
CA LYS A 34 12.92 5.62 0.25
C LYS A 34 12.74 4.33 1.06
N ILE A 35 11.56 3.73 1.00
CA ILE A 35 11.22 2.48 1.68
C ILE A 35 10.93 1.39 0.63
N TYR A 36 11.54 0.21 0.82
CA TYR A 36 11.31 -0.93 -0.05
C TYR A 36 9.90 -1.50 0.16
N CYS A 37 9.19 -1.70 -0.96
CA CYS A 37 7.87 -2.32 -0.94
C CYS A 37 7.65 -3.22 -2.17
N GLU A 38 6.86 -4.24 -1.97
CA GLU A 38 6.40 -5.17 -3.00
C GLU A 38 4.89 -5.08 -3.14
N VAL A 39 4.41 -5.12 -4.39
CA VAL A 39 2.99 -5.29 -4.71
C VAL A 39 2.77 -6.76 -5.03
N VAL A 40 1.86 -7.39 -4.32
CA VAL A 40 1.53 -8.81 -4.51
C VAL A 40 0.03 -8.97 -4.71
N ASN A 41 -0.37 -9.79 -5.67
CA ASN A 41 -1.77 -10.16 -5.80
C ASN A 41 -2.19 -11.13 -4.69
N LEU A 42 -3.49 -11.32 -4.53
CA LEU A 42 -4.04 -12.12 -3.45
C LEU A 42 -3.55 -13.58 -3.45
N LYS A 43 -3.46 -14.20 -4.64
CA LYS A 43 -3.00 -15.60 -4.78
C LYS A 43 -1.55 -15.77 -4.33
N ASP A 44 -0.68 -14.81 -4.67
CA ASP A 44 0.73 -14.87 -4.28
C ASP A 44 0.91 -14.47 -2.82
N PHE A 45 0.07 -13.57 -2.30
CA PHE A 45 0.07 -13.25 -0.88
C PHE A 45 -0.28 -14.46 -0.01
N ASP A 46 -1.23 -15.29 -0.44
CA ASP A 46 -1.65 -16.50 0.27
C ASP A 46 -0.54 -17.57 0.35
N LYS A 47 0.43 -17.54 -0.58
CA LYS A 47 1.61 -18.43 -0.57
C LYS A 47 2.72 -17.97 0.38
N ILE A 48 2.64 -16.76 0.94
CA ILE A 48 3.67 -16.25 1.86
C ILE A 48 3.55 -17.00 3.19
N ASN A 49 4.56 -17.78 3.52
CA ASN A 49 4.67 -18.50 4.80
C ASN A 49 5.60 -17.79 5.78
N ASP A 50 6.67 -17.15 5.27
CA ASP A 50 7.61 -16.38 6.09
C ASP A 50 7.28 -14.89 6.06
N PHE A 51 6.92 -14.34 7.22
CA PHE A 51 6.61 -12.95 7.45
C PHE A 51 7.75 -12.18 8.14
N SER A 52 8.90 -12.80 8.39
CA SER A 52 9.99 -12.22 9.20
C SER A 52 10.49 -10.87 8.68
N GLN A 53 10.50 -10.69 7.35
CA GLN A 53 10.93 -9.45 6.70
C GLN A 53 9.80 -8.46 6.45
N ILE A 54 8.55 -8.83 6.70
CA ILE A 54 7.38 -7.96 6.48
C ILE A 54 7.19 -7.08 7.72
N LYS A 55 7.41 -5.79 7.57
CA LYS A 55 7.27 -4.79 8.65
C LYS A 55 5.93 -4.07 8.65
N GLY A 56 5.16 -4.21 7.59
CA GLY A 56 3.81 -3.69 7.48
C GLY A 56 3.10 -4.22 6.24
N ILE A 57 1.78 -4.30 6.33
CA ILE A 57 0.91 -4.75 5.24
C ILE A 57 -0.07 -3.62 4.92
N ILE A 58 -0.20 -3.30 3.63
CA ILE A 58 -1.22 -2.38 3.13
C ILE A 58 -2.20 -3.18 2.30
N LEU A 59 -3.48 -3.14 2.67
CA LEU A 59 -4.57 -3.72 1.89
C LEU A 59 -5.11 -2.62 0.98
N SER A 60 -4.96 -2.75 -0.32
CA SER A 60 -5.36 -1.73 -1.29
C SER A 60 -6.87 -1.55 -1.40
N GLY A 61 -7.28 -0.56 -2.17
CA GLY A 61 -8.63 -0.48 -2.71
C GLY A 61 -8.92 -1.61 -3.71
N GLY A 62 -10.12 -1.65 -4.24
CA GLY A 62 -10.53 -2.60 -5.26
C GLY A 62 -11.95 -2.34 -5.75
N PRO A 63 -12.32 -2.88 -6.93
CA PRO A 63 -13.65 -2.69 -7.53
C PRO A 63 -14.74 -3.52 -6.83
N SER A 64 -14.35 -4.46 -5.98
CA SER A 64 -15.27 -5.37 -5.28
C SER A 64 -15.93 -4.71 -4.07
N THR A 65 -17.00 -5.33 -3.58
CA THR A 65 -17.68 -4.93 -2.34
C THR A 65 -17.81 -6.11 -1.40
N VAL A 66 -17.56 -5.88 -0.12
CA VAL A 66 -17.73 -6.90 0.94
C VAL A 66 -19.20 -7.17 1.30
N THR A 67 -20.15 -6.42 0.70
CA THR A 67 -21.58 -6.59 0.93
C THR A 67 -22.18 -7.73 0.11
N LYS A 68 -21.49 -8.21 -0.93
CA LYS A 68 -21.87 -9.39 -1.71
C LYS A 68 -21.59 -10.68 -0.93
N LYS A 69 -22.26 -11.78 -1.33
CA LYS A 69 -22.02 -13.14 -0.75
C LYS A 69 -20.59 -13.61 -1.02
N SER A 70 -20.10 -13.42 -2.26
CA SER A 70 -18.72 -13.72 -2.65
C SER A 70 -17.95 -12.43 -2.89
N TYR A 71 -16.78 -12.30 -2.26
CA TYR A 71 -15.88 -11.17 -2.40
C TYR A 71 -14.42 -11.62 -2.12
N PRO A 72 -13.40 -10.97 -2.70
CA PRO A 72 -12.02 -11.27 -2.40
C PRO A 72 -11.72 -11.11 -0.91
N LYS A 73 -11.23 -12.17 -0.26
CA LYS A 73 -10.91 -12.20 1.17
C LYS A 73 -9.41 -12.27 1.35
N ILE A 74 -8.91 -11.68 2.41
CA ILE A 74 -7.54 -11.87 2.86
C ILE A 74 -7.47 -13.00 3.90
N ARG A 75 -6.38 -13.75 3.94
CA ARG A 75 -6.14 -14.77 4.96
C ARG A 75 -6.20 -14.16 6.36
N SER A 76 -6.93 -14.82 7.25
CA SER A 76 -7.29 -14.28 8.57
C SER A 76 -6.15 -14.25 9.58
N ASP A 77 -5.14 -15.09 9.39
CA ASP A 77 -4.00 -15.21 10.32
C ASP A 77 -3.15 -13.94 10.39
N ILE A 78 -3.16 -13.09 9.34
CA ILE A 78 -2.44 -11.80 9.38
C ILE A 78 -2.91 -10.89 10.51
N PHE A 79 -4.20 -10.94 10.88
CA PHE A 79 -4.76 -10.13 11.97
C PHE A 79 -4.39 -10.65 13.37
N LYS A 80 -3.84 -11.89 13.45
CA LYS A 80 -3.28 -12.47 14.67
C LYS A 80 -1.79 -12.15 14.83
N LYS A 81 -1.10 -11.79 13.75
CA LYS A 81 0.31 -11.41 13.76
C LYS A 81 0.48 -9.98 14.31
N SER A 82 1.61 -9.68 14.93
CA SER A 82 1.93 -8.33 15.44
C SER A 82 2.40 -7.36 14.33
N ILE A 83 2.09 -7.65 13.06
CA ILE A 83 2.46 -6.83 11.92
C ILE A 83 1.45 -5.69 11.77
N PRO A 84 1.89 -4.43 11.65
CA PRO A 84 1.01 -3.31 11.37
C PRO A 84 0.25 -3.48 10.04
N ILE A 85 -1.04 -3.14 10.05
CA ILE A 85 -1.90 -3.24 8.87
C ILE A 85 -2.60 -1.90 8.62
N LEU A 86 -2.58 -1.43 7.37
CA LEU A 86 -3.37 -0.30 6.88
C LEU A 86 -4.31 -0.79 5.78
N GLY A 87 -5.61 -0.67 5.98
CA GLY A 87 -6.61 -0.89 4.93
C GLY A 87 -7.03 0.41 4.27
N ILE A 88 -6.95 0.48 2.95
CA ILE A 88 -7.36 1.63 2.14
C ILE A 88 -8.63 1.25 1.38
N CYS A 89 -9.70 2.05 1.49
CA CYS A 89 -10.97 1.89 0.80
C CYS A 89 -11.54 0.45 1.00
N TYR A 90 -11.40 -0.42 0.01
CA TYR A 90 -11.80 -1.83 0.14
C TYR A 90 -11.08 -2.54 1.29
N GLY A 91 -9.80 -2.26 1.50
CA GLY A 91 -9.02 -2.79 2.62
C GLY A 91 -9.59 -2.41 4.00
N LEU A 92 -10.11 -1.19 4.19
CA LEU A 92 -10.85 -0.79 5.37
C LEU A 92 -12.11 -1.66 5.57
N GLN A 93 -12.83 -1.89 4.47
CA GLN A 93 -14.07 -2.68 4.52
C GLN A 93 -13.79 -4.14 4.90
N LEU A 94 -12.70 -4.73 4.39
CA LEU A 94 -12.25 -6.07 4.79
C LEU A 94 -11.92 -6.14 6.27
N ILE A 95 -11.15 -5.18 6.80
CA ILE A 95 -10.84 -5.09 8.24
C ILE A 95 -12.14 -4.99 9.05
N THR A 96 -13.02 -4.08 8.65
CA THR A 96 -14.30 -3.86 9.35
C THR A 96 -15.13 -5.14 9.39
N LYS A 97 -15.25 -5.83 8.25
CA LYS A 97 -16.02 -7.08 8.15
C LYS A 97 -15.42 -8.20 8.99
N PHE A 98 -14.09 -8.36 8.92
CA PHE A 98 -13.36 -9.39 9.66
C PHE A 98 -13.56 -9.26 11.18
N PHE A 99 -13.51 -8.03 11.70
CA PHE A 99 -13.69 -7.78 13.14
C PHE A 99 -15.16 -7.61 13.57
N GLY A 100 -16.13 -7.97 12.73
CA GLY A 100 -17.55 -7.99 13.08
C GLY A 100 -18.26 -6.65 13.03
N GLY A 101 -17.66 -5.65 12.39
CA GLY A 101 -18.34 -4.40 12.05
C GLY A 101 -19.36 -4.58 10.92
N LYS A 102 -20.15 -3.55 10.64
CA LYS A 102 -21.16 -3.56 9.58
C LYS A 102 -20.86 -2.52 8.51
N ILE A 103 -20.99 -2.93 7.27
CA ILE A 103 -20.85 -2.09 6.08
C ILE A 103 -22.19 -2.06 5.37
N LYS A 104 -22.59 -0.89 4.90
CA LYS A 104 -23.83 -0.71 4.14
C LYS A 104 -23.53 0.02 2.84
N LYS A 105 -24.27 -0.37 1.80
CA LYS A 105 -24.32 0.36 0.55
C LYS A 105 -25.10 1.66 0.78
N THR A 106 -24.47 2.80 0.49
CA THR A 106 -25.09 4.10 0.70
C THR A 106 -25.72 4.59 -0.59
N LYS A 107 -27.06 4.40 -0.76
CA LYS A 107 -27.78 4.85 -1.96
C LYS A 107 -27.74 6.38 -2.15
N LYS A 108 -27.80 7.17 -1.05
CA LYS A 108 -27.88 8.65 -1.06
C LYS A 108 -26.58 9.37 -0.67
N LYS A 109 -25.56 8.67 -0.18
CA LYS A 109 -24.31 9.28 0.36
C LYS A 109 -23.07 8.62 -0.25
N ARG A 110 -23.11 8.38 -1.56
CA ARG A 110 -21.90 7.98 -2.31
C ARG A 110 -20.93 9.13 -2.26
N GLU A 111 -19.68 8.84 -1.97
CA GLU A 111 -18.63 9.86 -1.99
C GLU A 111 -17.66 9.57 -3.13
N PHE A 112 -17.68 10.46 -4.11
CA PHE A 112 -16.73 10.51 -5.21
C PHE A 112 -16.19 11.93 -5.32
N GLY A 113 -14.86 12.05 -5.40
CA GLY A 113 -14.20 13.35 -5.46
C GLY A 113 -13.70 13.85 -4.11
N GLU A 114 -13.57 15.17 -4.01
CA GLU A 114 -13.04 15.84 -2.82
C GLU A 114 -14.04 15.80 -1.64
N ALA A 115 -13.51 15.51 -0.45
CA ALA A 115 -14.26 15.58 0.79
C ALA A 115 -13.39 16.19 1.91
N THR A 116 -14.02 16.86 2.86
CA THR A 116 -13.33 17.38 4.04
C THR A 116 -13.29 16.32 5.14
N LEU A 117 -12.09 15.85 5.45
CA LEU A 117 -11.81 14.97 6.57
C LEU A 117 -11.76 15.78 7.87
N ILE A 118 -12.46 15.31 8.90
CA ILE A 118 -12.56 15.95 10.22
C ILE A 118 -12.00 14.98 11.26
N GLU A 119 -10.96 15.40 11.97
CA GLU A 119 -10.38 14.63 13.07
C GLU A 119 -11.40 14.39 14.19
N LYS A 120 -11.46 13.18 14.72
CA LYS A 120 -12.32 12.77 15.84
C LYS A 120 -11.54 12.33 17.05
N SER A 121 -10.36 11.77 16.86
CA SER A 121 -9.48 11.34 17.94
C SER A 121 -8.03 11.39 17.47
N ASN A 122 -7.12 11.72 18.38
CA ASN A 122 -5.70 11.71 18.09
C ASN A 122 -5.24 10.33 17.62
N SER A 123 -4.48 10.29 16.53
CA SER A 123 -3.89 9.09 15.99
C SER A 123 -2.50 9.36 15.45
N VAL A 124 -1.57 8.43 15.69
CA VAL A 124 -0.22 8.48 15.08
C VAL A 124 -0.32 8.50 13.55
N LEU A 125 -1.33 7.85 12.97
CA LEU A 125 -1.54 7.83 11.53
C LEU A 125 -1.73 9.24 10.95
N PHE A 126 -2.38 10.13 11.69
CA PHE A 126 -2.71 11.48 11.25
C PHE A 126 -1.85 12.58 11.88
N LYS A 127 -0.73 12.20 12.51
CA LYS A 127 0.17 13.20 13.11
C LYS A 127 0.67 14.17 12.04
N ASN A 128 0.44 15.48 12.25
CA ASN A 128 0.77 16.59 11.32
C ASN A 128 0.01 16.55 9.97
N CYS A 129 -1.18 15.91 9.94
CA CYS A 129 -1.98 15.80 8.72
C CYS A 129 -3.19 16.75 8.68
N TYR A 130 -3.45 17.47 9.75
CA TYR A 130 -4.58 18.38 9.82
C TYR A 130 -4.14 19.83 9.98
N ASN A 131 -4.87 20.73 9.31
CA ASN A 131 -4.94 22.15 9.64
C ASN A 131 -6.24 22.38 10.40
N GLN A 132 -6.19 22.89 11.65
CA GLN A 132 -7.37 23.11 12.50
C GLN A 132 -8.32 21.89 12.54
N LYS A 133 -7.74 20.66 12.66
CA LYS A 133 -8.47 19.38 12.67
C LYS A 133 -9.19 19.04 11.37
N ARG A 134 -8.86 19.66 10.24
CA ARG A 134 -9.44 19.40 8.91
C ARG A 134 -8.35 19.16 7.86
N SER A 135 -8.67 18.39 6.82
CA SER A 135 -7.82 18.17 5.64
C SER A 135 -8.69 17.73 4.47
N LYS A 136 -8.30 18.05 3.25
CA LYS A 136 -8.97 17.58 2.04
C LYS A 136 -8.47 16.19 1.66
N VAL A 137 -9.40 15.32 1.30
CA VAL A 137 -9.13 13.93 0.91
C VAL A 137 -9.95 13.54 -0.32
N TRP A 138 -9.46 12.56 -1.08
CA TRP A 138 -10.15 12.04 -2.25
C TRP A 138 -10.90 10.76 -1.93
N MET A 139 -12.20 10.78 -2.19
CA MET A 139 -13.12 9.66 -1.98
C MET A 139 -13.45 8.97 -3.30
N SER A 140 -13.62 7.65 -3.26
CA SER A 140 -14.10 6.85 -4.39
C SER A 140 -14.77 5.58 -3.87
N HIS A 141 -15.99 5.71 -3.30
CA HIS A 141 -16.68 4.54 -2.74
C HIS A 141 -18.21 4.65 -2.77
N GLN A 142 -18.87 3.49 -2.80
CA GLN A 142 -20.33 3.34 -2.69
C GLN A 142 -20.73 2.75 -1.34
N ASP A 143 -19.84 1.98 -0.71
CA ASP A 143 -20.07 1.30 0.55
C ASP A 143 -19.31 2.01 1.66
N ALA A 144 -19.94 2.19 2.81
CA ALA A 144 -19.35 2.84 3.97
C ALA A 144 -19.50 2.00 5.24
N VAL A 145 -18.59 2.20 6.16
CA VAL A 145 -18.68 1.62 7.51
C VAL A 145 -19.88 2.23 8.22
N PHE A 146 -20.85 1.36 8.59
CA PHE A 146 -22.07 1.74 9.28
C PHE A 146 -21.97 1.52 10.80
N LYS A 147 -21.31 0.43 11.22
CA LYS A 147 -21.07 0.11 12.63
C LYS A 147 -19.62 -0.30 12.82
N LEU A 148 -18.94 0.34 13.75
CA LEU A 148 -17.57 -0.01 14.11
C LEU A 148 -17.50 -1.45 14.66
N PRO A 149 -16.38 -2.16 14.36
CA PRO A 149 -16.10 -3.40 15.06
C PRO A 149 -15.81 -3.14 16.55
N LYS A 150 -16.01 -4.19 17.38
CA LYS A 150 -15.55 -4.16 18.77
C LYS A 150 -14.04 -3.87 18.83
N ASN A 151 -13.62 -3.06 19.81
CA ASN A 151 -12.23 -2.63 20.01
C ASN A 151 -11.66 -1.69 18.92
N PHE A 152 -12.48 -1.08 18.09
CA PHE A 152 -12.06 0.00 17.21
C PHE A 152 -12.59 1.35 17.69
N ILE A 153 -11.84 2.40 17.40
CA ILE A 153 -12.24 3.79 17.60
C ILE A 153 -12.33 4.52 16.26
N ASN A 154 -13.16 5.54 16.24
CA ASN A 154 -13.25 6.46 15.11
C ASN A 154 -12.16 7.53 15.24
N ILE A 155 -11.27 7.62 14.27
CA ILE A 155 -10.21 8.63 14.27
C ILE A 155 -10.48 9.80 13.31
N ALA A 156 -11.36 9.61 12.31
CA ALA A 156 -11.82 10.70 11.46
C ALA A 156 -13.16 10.39 10.78
N SER A 157 -13.89 11.45 10.41
CA SER A 157 -15.15 11.40 9.67
C SER A 157 -15.15 12.42 8.53
N THR A 158 -16.10 12.27 7.59
CA THR A 158 -16.55 13.35 6.68
C THR A 158 -17.99 13.72 6.98
N ASN A 159 -18.54 14.69 6.29
CA ASN A 159 -19.96 15.05 6.43
C ASN A 159 -20.89 13.88 6.04
N ASN A 160 -20.46 13.04 5.10
CA ASN A 160 -21.28 11.94 4.58
C ASN A 160 -20.93 10.58 5.20
N SER A 161 -19.73 10.41 5.74
CA SER A 161 -19.25 9.16 6.33
C SER A 161 -18.82 9.35 7.78
N LYS A 162 -19.56 8.73 8.70
CA LYS A 162 -19.28 8.80 10.15
C LYS A 162 -17.95 8.15 10.51
N PHE A 163 -17.56 7.07 9.81
CA PHE A 163 -16.38 6.25 10.13
C PHE A 163 -15.46 6.18 8.91
N THR A 164 -14.92 7.35 8.54
CA THR A 164 -14.01 7.48 7.38
C THR A 164 -12.63 6.93 7.67
N ALA A 165 -12.20 7.01 8.93
CA ALA A 165 -10.96 6.40 9.38
C ALA A 165 -11.14 5.79 10.77
N ILE A 166 -10.59 4.58 10.92
CA ILE A 166 -10.71 3.78 12.14
C ILE A 166 -9.37 3.22 12.58
N GLN A 167 -9.23 2.99 13.88
CA GLN A 167 -8.03 2.42 14.47
C GLN A 167 -8.43 1.39 15.53
N HIS A 168 -7.74 0.25 15.57
CA HIS A 168 -7.88 -0.70 16.68
C HIS A 168 -7.25 -0.14 17.94
N LYS A 169 -7.88 -0.34 19.10
CA LYS A 169 -7.45 0.24 20.39
C LYS A 169 -6.05 -0.21 20.84
N THR A 170 -5.70 -1.48 20.60
CA THR A 170 -4.47 -2.10 21.11
C THR A 170 -3.54 -2.62 20.01
N LYS A 171 -4.09 -3.05 18.88
CA LYS A 171 -3.31 -3.55 17.74
C LYS A 171 -2.97 -2.42 16.77
N LYS A 172 -1.87 -2.53 16.04
CA LYS A 172 -1.48 -1.57 14.99
C LYS A 172 -2.27 -1.82 13.70
N ILE A 173 -3.60 -1.79 13.77
CA ILE A 173 -4.50 -2.00 12.64
C ILE A 173 -5.30 -0.72 12.42
N TYR A 174 -5.19 -0.19 11.21
CA TYR A 174 -5.79 1.06 10.77
C TYR A 174 -6.59 0.84 9.50
N GLY A 175 -7.64 1.62 9.32
CA GLY A 175 -8.40 1.62 8.09
C GLY A 175 -8.82 3.03 7.71
N ILE A 176 -8.70 3.39 6.43
CA ILE A 176 -9.11 4.67 5.86
C ILE A 176 -9.97 4.44 4.62
N GLN A 177 -11.03 5.22 4.43
CA GLN A 177 -11.95 5.08 3.32
C GLN A 177 -11.47 5.82 2.07
N PHE A 178 -10.70 6.87 2.24
CA PHE A 178 -10.15 7.70 1.18
C PHE A 178 -8.81 7.15 0.66
N HIS A 179 -8.34 7.73 -0.44
CA HIS A 179 -7.13 7.34 -1.13
C HIS A 179 -5.95 8.29 -0.82
N PRO A 180 -5.02 7.91 0.08
CA PRO A 180 -3.86 8.75 0.42
C PRO A 180 -2.81 8.79 -0.68
N GLU A 181 -2.84 7.85 -1.63
CA GLU A 181 -1.87 7.72 -2.71
C GLU A 181 -2.06 8.73 -3.84
N VAL A 182 -3.27 9.29 -3.99
CA VAL A 182 -3.57 10.23 -5.07
C VAL A 182 -3.21 11.67 -4.68
N THR A 183 -2.92 12.51 -5.67
CA THR A 183 -2.48 13.90 -5.47
C THR A 183 -3.56 14.80 -4.87
N HIS A 184 -4.83 14.44 -5.06
CA HIS A 184 -5.98 15.19 -4.51
C HIS A 184 -6.16 15.03 -3.00
N THR A 185 -5.44 14.11 -2.37
CA THR A 185 -5.39 14.01 -0.90
C THR A 185 -4.21 14.84 -0.40
N GLU A 186 -4.50 16.02 0.20
CA GLU A 186 -3.50 17.03 0.57
C GLU A 186 -2.34 16.47 1.41
N LYS A 187 -2.64 15.64 2.39
CA LYS A 187 -1.67 15.07 3.33
C LYS A 187 -1.44 13.57 3.15
N GLY A 188 -1.71 13.07 1.93
CA GLY A 188 -1.63 11.64 1.64
C GLY A 188 -0.22 11.06 1.84
N LYS A 189 0.81 11.80 1.44
CA LYS A 189 2.21 11.41 1.63
C LYS A 189 2.59 11.33 3.11
N GLU A 190 2.14 12.30 3.92
CA GLU A 190 2.36 12.33 5.36
C GLU A 190 1.68 11.16 6.06
N ILE A 191 0.45 10.82 5.67
CA ILE A 191 -0.29 9.66 6.19
C ILE A 191 0.48 8.36 5.91
N LEU A 192 0.90 8.14 4.67
CA LEU A 192 1.70 6.99 4.30
C LEU A 192 3.05 6.97 5.04
N ASN A 193 3.73 8.12 5.16
CA ASN A 193 4.97 8.23 5.93
C ASN A 193 4.76 7.90 7.41
N ASN A 194 3.68 8.38 8.02
CA ASN A 194 3.36 8.05 9.41
C ASN A 194 3.15 6.54 9.59
N PHE A 195 2.45 5.89 8.63
CA PHE A 195 2.28 4.44 8.67
C PHE A 195 3.61 3.71 8.57
N VAL A 196 4.42 3.96 7.54
CA VAL A 196 5.64 3.18 7.30
C VAL A 196 6.76 3.52 8.28
N SER A 197 6.96 4.79 8.63
CA SER A 197 8.08 5.23 9.46
C SER A 197 7.79 5.19 10.96
N LYS A 198 6.59 5.64 11.40
CA LYS A 198 6.25 5.74 12.84
C LYS A 198 5.56 4.49 13.36
N ILE A 199 4.61 3.92 12.59
CA ILE A 199 3.84 2.75 13.02
C ILE A 199 4.60 1.45 12.74
N CYS A 200 5.07 1.24 11.50
CA CYS A 200 5.87 0.08 11.11
C CYS A 200 7.32 0.17 11.59
N LYS A 201 7.81 1.36 11.92
CA LYS A 201 9.18 1.63 12.37
C LYS A 201 10.24 1.13 11.38
N ILE A 202 9.96 1.22 10.08
CA ILE A 202 10.91 0.85 9.04
C ILE A 202 11.82 2.04 8.72
N LYS A 203 13.13 1.79 8.68
CA LYS A 203 14.12 2.80 8.27
C LYS A 203 14.20 2.85 6.74
N LYS A 204 14.66 3.98 6.20
CA LYS A 204 14.95 4.12 4.76
C LYS A 204 15.92 3.03 4.31
N ASN A 205 15.51 2.21 3.36
CA ASN A 205 16.26 1.03 2.91
C ASN A 205 16.14 0.80 1.40
N TRP A 206 15.63 1.78 0.66
CA TRP A 206 15.49 1.71 -0.78
C TRP A 206 16.04 2.98 -1.44
N LEU A 207 17.05 2.81 -2.28
CA LEU A 207 17.65 3.86 -3.08
C LEU A 207 17.63 3.41 -4.55
N LEU A 208 17.11 4.26 -5.42
CA LEU A 208 16.96 3.95 -6.85
C LEU A 208 18.30 3.62 -7.52
N SER A 209 19.38 4.32 -7.13
CA SER A 209 20.73 4.06 -7.66
C SER A 209 21.24 2.66 -7.32
N LEU A 210 21.03 2.21 -6.08
CA LEU A 210 21.41 0.86 -5.65
C LEU A 210 20.57 -0.21 -6.36
N GLU A 211 19.28 0.05 -6.53
CA GLU A 211 18.37 -0.86 -7.20
C GLU A 211 18.69 -0.98 -8.70
N LYS A 212 19.02 0.14 -9.35
CA LYS A 212 19.52 0.13 -10.74
C LYS A 212 20.74 -0.77 -10.90
N ASN A 213 21.74 -0.61 -10.03
CA ASN A 213 22.94 -1.42 -10.09
C ASN A 213 22.67 -2.91 -9.86
N ARG A 214 21.79 -3.23 -8.90
CA ARG A 214 21.36 -4.61 -8.65
C ARG A 214 20.69 -5.23 -9.88
N ILE A 215 19.78 -4.50 -10.53
CA ILE A 215 19.13 -4.97 -11.76
C ILE A 215 20.17 -5.22 -12.86
N ILE A 216 21.15 -4.35 -13.01
CA ILE A 216 22.22 -4.51 -14.00
C ILE A 216 23.04 -5.80 -13.71
N GLU A 217 23.43 -6.04 -12.46
CA GLU A 217 24.14 -7.27 -12.08
C GLU A 217 23.27 -8.52 -12.27
N ASP A 218 22.00 -8.49 -11.86
CA ASP A 218 21.06 -9.59 -12.10
C ASP A 218 20.90 -9.91 -13.60
N LEU A 219 20.92 -8.88 -14.45
CA LEU A 219 20.86 -9.05 -15.91
C LEU A 219 22.14 -9.66 -16.44
N LYS A 220 23.32 -9.26 -15.99
CA LYS A 220 24.61 -9.86 -16.35
C LYS A 220 24.62 -11.33 -16.03
N ASP A 221 24.22 -11.70 -14.81
CA ASP A 221 24.21 -13.09 -14.35
C ASP A 221 23.24 -13.96 -15.15
N LYS A 222 22.08 -13.42 -15.55
CA LYS A 222 21.08 -14.15 -16.35
C LYS A 222 21.46 -14.28 -17.81
N ILE A 223 21.96 -13.22 -18.41
CA ILE A 223 22.26 -13.15 -19.85
C ILE A 223 23.61 -13.81 -20.14
N LYS A 224 24.61 -13.61 -19.29
CA LYS A 224 25.98 -14.10 -19.48
C LYS A 224 26.54 -13.64 -20.82
N ASN A 225 26.97 -14.59 -21.64
CA ASN A 225 27.58 -14.32 -22.95
C ASN A 225 26.59 -14.40 -24.14
N LYS A 226 25.27 -14.47 -23.84
CA LYS A 226 24.24 -14.54 -24.88
C LYS A 226 24.02 -13.17 -25.52
N LYS A 227 23.66 -13.17 -26.79
CA LYS A 227 23.16 -11.96 -27.48
C LYS A 227 21.70 -11.73 -27.15
N VAL A 228 21.29 -10.48 -27.08
CA VAL A 228 19.91 -10.07 -26.80
C VAL A 228 19.45 -9.10 -27.90
N ILE A 229 18.24 -9.29 -28.38
CA ILE A 229 17.56 -8.34 -29.26
C ILE A 229 16.52 -7.62 -28.44
N CYS A 230 16.55 -6.28 -28.48
CA CYS A 230 15.57 -5.43 -27.79
C CYS A 230 14.77 -4.64 -28.82
N ALA A 231 13.47 -4.94 -28.93
CA ALA A 231 12.56 -4.14 -29.74
C ALA A 231 12.22 -2.82 -29.01
N LEU A 232 12.51 -1.69 -29.66
CA LEU A 232 12.23 -0.35 -29.12
C LEU A 232 10.96 0.22 -29.73
N SER A 233 9.95 0.42 -28.89
CA SER A 233 8.70 1.09 -29.31
C SER A 233 8.77 2.62 -29.27
N GLY A 234 9.89 3.18 -28.78
CA GLY A 234 10.03 4.62 -28.51
C GLY A 234 9.39 5.10 -27.21
N GLY A 235 8.69 4.22 -26.48
CA GLY A 235 8.13 4.53 -25.17
C GLY A 235 9.17 4.49 -24.06
N VAL A 236 8.84 5.09 -22.91
CA VAL A 236 9.72 5.19 -21.74
C VAL A 236 10.15 3.79 -21.26
N ASP A 237 9.23 2.84 -21.18
CA ASP A 237 9.50 1.51 -20.63
C ASP A 237 10.52 0.75 -21.50
N SER A 238 10.33 0.72 -22.81
CA SER A 238 11.26 0.06 -23.73
C SER A 238 12.64 0.73 -23.74
N SER A 239 12.68 2.06 -23.64
CA SER A 239 13.94 2.82 -23.56
C SER A 239 14.70 2.49 -22.26
N VAL A 240 14.03 2.44 -21.12
CA VAL A 240 14.63 2.07 -19.83
C VAL A 240 15.17 0.63 -19.88
N VAL A 241 14.40 -0.31 -20.44
CA VAL A 241 14.84 -1.71 -20.60
C VAL A 241 16.09 -1.78 -21.45
N ALA A 242 16.12 -1.12 -22.61
CA ALA A 242 17.28 -1.11 -23.49
C ALA A 242 18.53 -0.53 -22.81
N VAL A 243 18.40 0.59 -22.09
CA VAL A 243 19.51 1.19 -21.35
C VAL A 243 20.04 0.26 -20.26
N LEU A 244 19.16 -0.42 -19.52
CA LEU A 244 19.56 -1.35 -18.46
C LEU A 244 20.29 -2.58 -19.05
N ILE A 245 19.78 -3.15 -20.15
CA ILE A 245 20.40 -4.28 -20.84
C ILE A 245 21.75 -3.85 -21.43
N ASN A 246 21.80 -2.69 -22.11
CA ASN A 246 23.06 -2.16 -22.65
C ASN A 246 24.13 -1.95 -21.56
N ASN A 247 23.73 -1.43 -20.39
CA ASN A 247 24.67 -1.30 -19.26
C ASN A 247 25.14 -2.66 -18.71
N ALA A 248 24.32 -3.71 -18.87
CA ALA A 248 24.69 -5.04 -18.43
C ALA A 248 25.62 -5.78 -19.42
N ILE A 249 25.30 -5.78 -20.72
CA ILE A 249 25.95 -6.65 -21.71
C ILE A 249 26.63 -5.90 -22.88
N LYS A 250 26.51 -4.56 -22.93
CA LYS A 250 27.16 -3.70 -23.94
C LYS A 250 26.96 -4.21 -25.37
N LYS A 251 28.05 -4.60 -26.05
CA LYS A 251 28.08 -5.02 -27.44
C LYS A 251 27.27 -6.29 -27.77
N ASN A 252 26.74 -6.96 -26.77
CA ASN A 252 25.90 -8.14 -26.97
C ASN A 252 24.38 -7.78 -27.04
N LEU A 253 24.01 -6.48 -26.95
CA LEU A 253 22.69 -5.95 -27.23
C LEU A 253 22.59 -5.57 -28.70
#